data_be09f176bab0dee7c7c64aedb90df924
#
_entry.id   be09f176bab0dee7c7c64aedb90df924
#
_cell.length_a   1.000
_cell.length_b   1.000
_cell.length_c   1.000
_cell.angle_alpha   90.00
_cell.angle_beta   90.00
_cell.angle_gamma   90.00
#
_symmetry.space_group_name_H-M   'P 1'
#
loop_
_entity.id
_entity.type
_entity.pdbx_description
1 polymer ?
#
loop_
_entity_poly.entity_id
_entity_poly.type
_entity_poly.pdbx_seq_one_letter_code
_entity_poly.pdbx_strand_id
1 'polypeptide(L)'
;MSDPAPRVSILIPNYNNGKASSINGKTDLLADLLQSIHDTLQSDPTPLEVIAYDDGSTDDSLDTLRVWAKKTWRGGQPFLKLIEAEHTGILSIGANRLVRESVGDILVRLDGDTVMLTPNWAALLSETFDSGHPRLGVVGPKQLRLDGKVHAFGDWLLHPKGYHHIYAGEDRNAVNHALEVDHVMGCFYCCKRAVYDEVGGYDENILRGQTIDFGLAARLKGWSCFAVPHIEYTHRHGLRGARQTTADTDDGVAKTLDTFRTKWGFDRIAPDLDVVREKYKGTPLLWNAQVFGSPTPGPIPVSNVDQQRAIEQSDWARYGKEPAFKADTDIRAAVALQVLSQIEQPDPDQPRKLALIGCRTGLIAHLLAAEGLACTGTDTNPNHINLAEQFVACQTYPGNPPAFVHQADPRRAPLDDGSTDIALIYDQVETHDNPVALIRDAHRLLAKDGLIVILTKRPEHSKDAYEAQRRYKSHELIIQLQGVGGWNILTDPKQGNPDHPLILIARKLPLPNTTSKPEPAKAEAA
;
A
#
# COMPACT_ATOMS: atom_id res chain seq x y z
N MET A 1 26.57 -22.79 26.14
CA MET A 1 25.48 -21.81 26.17
C MET A 1 24.43 -22.36 25.23
N SER A 2 23.16 -22.43 25.63
CA SER A 2 22.09 -22.82 24.71
C SER A 2 22.00 -21.76 23.61
N ASP A 3 21.83 -22.17 22.34
CA ASP A 3 21.58 -21.22 21.25
C ASP A 3 20.38 -20.33 21.58
N PRO A 4 20.44 -19.04 21.21
CA PRO A 4 19.29 -18.16 21.41
C PRO A 4 18.08 -18.69 20.65
N ALA A 5 16.89 -18.53 21.23
CA ALA A 5 15.66 -18.92 20.57
C ALA A 5 15.52 -18.20 19.20
N PRO A 6 15.01 -18.87 18.17
CA PRO A 6 14.78 -18.24 16.87
C PRO A 6 13.96 -16.97 16.97
N ARG A 7 14.41 -15.90 16.33
CA ARG A 7 13.68 -14.66 16.17
C ARG A 7 12.73 -14.71 14.96
N VAL A 8 13.19 -15.37 13.89
CA VAL A 8 12.51 -15.49 12.61
C VAL A 8 12.23 -16.96 12.29
N SER A 9 10.99 -17.29 11.97
CA SER A 9 10.61 -18.60 11.45
C SER A 9 10.27 -18.48 9.97
N ILE A 10 11.09 -19.13 9.12
CA ILE A 10 10.86 -19.23 7.68
C ILE A 10 10.01 -20.47 7.43
N LEU A 11 8.81 -20.27 6.89
CA LEU A 11 7.75 -21.27 6.76
C LEU A 11 7.46 -21.53 5.28
N ILE A 12 7.75 -22.75 4.82
CA ILE A 12 7.65 -23.13 3.41
C ILE A 12 6.57 -24.19 3.24
N PRO A 13 5.31 -23.82 2.91
CA PRO A 13 4.33 -24.79 2.44
C PRO A 13 4.68 -25.23 1.01
N ASN A 14 4.80 -26.52 0.80
CA ASN A 14 5.17 -27.09 -0.48
C ASN A 14 4.15 -28.10 -0.99
N TYR A 15 3.88 -28.03 -2.28
CA TYR A 15 3.22 -29.07 -3.05
C TYR A 15 3.64 -28.96 -4.52
N ASN A 16 4.36 -30.00 -5.03
CA ASN A 16 4.76 -30.12 -6.42
C ASN A 16 5.48 -28.87 -6.99
N ASN A 17 6.58 -28.45 -6.36
CA ASN A 17 7.49 -27.40 -6.84
C ASN A 17 8.86 -27.95 -7.28
N GLY A 18 8.97 -29.24 -7.50
CA GLY A 18 10.20 -29.87 -7.97
C GLY A 18 10.43 -29.65 -9.47
N LYS A 19 11.54 -30.21 -9.94
CA LYS A 19 11.96 -30.12 -11.33
C LYS A 19 10.94 -30.75 -12.30
N ALA A 20 10.35 -31.87 -11.90
CA ALA A 20 9.35 -32.57 -12.72
C ALA A 20 8.09 -31.74 -12.97
N SER A 21 7.76 -30.81 -12.07
CA SER A 21 6.60 -29.93 -12.15
C SER A 21 6.89 -28.57 -12.81
N SER A 22 8.14 -28.33 -13.26
CA SER A 22 8.46 -27.11 -14.02
C SER A 22 7.99 -27.20 -15.48
N ILE A 23 7.66 -26.05 -16.10
CA ILE A 23 7.18 -25.97 -17.47
C ILE A 23 8.19 -26.50 -18.49
N ASN A 24 9.49 -26.43 -18.18
CA ASN A 24 10.57 -26.91 -19.03
C ASN A 24 11.13 -28.27 -18.59
N GLY A 25 10.62 -28.87 -17.52
CA GLY A 25 11.11 -30.11 -16.94
C GLY A 25 12.58 -30.06 -16.45
N LYS A 26 13.15 -28.86 -16.28
CA LYS A 26 14.58 -28.66 -15.96
C LYS A 26 14.83 -27.79 -14.75
N THR A 27 13.90 -26.92 -14.41
CA THR A 27 14.04 -25.96 -13.30
C THR A 27 13.47 -26.55 -12.02
N ASP A 28 14.31 -26.86 -11.06
CA ASP A 28 13.87 -27.24 -9.72
C ASP A 28 13.58 -25.96 -8.91
N LEU A 29 12.30 -25.57 -8.88
CA LEU A 29 11.86 -24.31 -8.26
C LEU A 29 12.14 -24.31 -6.76
N LEU A 30 11.88 -25.44 -6.11
CA LEU A 30 12.09 -25.60 -4.67
C LEU A 30 13.58 -25.62 -4.30
N ALA A 31 14.42 -26.31 -5.08
CA ALA A 31 15.86 -26.29 -4.86
C ALA A 31 16.44 -24.87 -5.01
N ASP A 32 15.94 -24.11 -5.99
CA ASP A 32 16.36 -22.71 -6.20
C ASP A 32 15.97 -21.82 -5.00
N LEU A 33 14.76 -21.99 -4.45
CA LEU A 33 14.36 -21.30 -3.22
C LEU A 33 15.32 -21.64 -2.06
N LEU A 34 15.50 -22.95 -1.76
CA LEU A 34 16.31 -23.40 -0.64
C LEU A 34 17.78 -22.95 -0.78
N GLN A 35 18.33 -23.00 -2.00
CA GLN A 35 19.65 -22.48 -2.28
C GLN A 35 19.74 -20.97 -2.04
N SER A 36 18.74 -20.21 -2.49
CA SER A 36 18.72 -18.75 -2.29
C SER A 36 18.60 -18.36 -0.81
N ILE A 37 17.82 -19.09 -0.02
CA ILE A 37 17.77 -18.91 1.45
C ILE A 37 19.14 -19.17 2.05
N HIS A 38 19.76 -20.30 1.68
CA HIS A 38 21.09 -20.67 2.17
C HIS A 38 22.11 -19.57 1.86
N ASP A 39 22.18 -19.11 0.61
CA ASP A 39 23.21 -18.17 0.16
C ASP A 39 23.01 -16.77 0.73
N THR A 40 21.78 -16.31 0.85
CA THR A 40 21.46 -14.96 1.35
C THR A 40 21.51 -14.86 2.87
N LEU A 41 21.35 -15.97 3.60
CA LEU A 41 21.30 -15.96 5.07
C LEU A 41 22.52 -16.65 5.74
N GLN A 42 23.49 -17.16 4.99
CA GLN A 42 24.67 -17.83 5.56
C GLN A 42 25.40 -16.96 6.59
N SER A 43 25.48 -15.66 6.35
CA SER A 43 26.14 -14.67 7.22
C SER A 43 25.17 -13.80 8.02
N ASP A 44 23.87 -14.09 7.96
CA ASP A 44 22.85 -13.31 8.66
C ASP A 44 22.99 -13.52 10.19
N PRO A 45 23.09 -12.44 11.00
CA PRO A 45 23.28 -12.58 12.44
C PRO A 45 22.01 -13.02 13.19
N THR A 46 20.84 -12.96 12.55
CA THR A 46 19.55 -13.22 13.20
C THR A 46 19.41 -14.70 13.57
N PRO A 47 19.04 -15.04 14.80
CA PRO A 47 18.61 -16.39 15.14
C PRO A 47 17.35 -16.76 14.34
N LEU A 48 17.40 -17.83 13.56
CA LEU A 48 16.28 -18.23 12.72
C LEU A 48 16.16 -19.75 12.61
N GLU A 49 14.99 -20.19 12.20
CA GLU A 49 14.67 -21.56 11.81
C GLU A 49 14.03 -21.60 10.43
N VAL A 50 14.23 -22.69 9.72
CA VAL A 50 13.55 -22.97 8.44
C VAL A 50 12.72 -24.23 8.62
N ILE A 51 11.43 -24.17 8.31
CA ILE A 51 10.52 -25.31 8.41
C ILE A 51 9.76 -25.44 7.09
N ALA A 52 9.82 -26.62 6.49
CA ALA A 52 9.02 -26.95 5.32
C ALA A 52 7.94 -27.98 5.65
N TYR A 53 6.78 -27.78 5.07
CA TYR A 53 5.65 -28.71 5.11
C TYR A 53 5.40 -29.20 3.69
N ASP A 54 5.53 -30.50 3.47
CA ASP A 54 5.19 -31.13 2.20
C ASP A 54 3.77 -31.70 2.28
N ASP A 55 2.88 -31.19 1.44
CA ASP A 55 1.46 -31.58 1.37
C ASP A 55 1.28 -32.82 0.45
N GLY A 56 2.10 -33.86 0.64
CA GLY A 56 1.99 -35.10 -0.11
C GLY A 56 2.35 -34.92 -1.59
N SER A 57 3.46 -34.28 -1.88
CA SER A 57 3.94 -34.08 -3.26
C SER A 57 4.11 -35.40 -4.00
N THR A 58 3.77 -35.39 -5.28
CA THR A 58 3.86 -36.53 -6.20
C THR A 58 5.01 -36.40 -7.22
N ASP A 59 5.71 -35.26 -7.18
CA ASP A 59 6.92 -35.00 -7.96
C ASP A 59 8.20 -35.21 -7.13
N ASP A 60 9.32 -34.73 -7.64
CA ASP A 60 10.63 -34.85 -6.99
C ASP A 60 10.89 -33.81 -5.86
N SER A 61 9.91 -32.98 -5.51
CA SER A 61 10.09 -31.94 -4.47
C SER A 61 10.30 -32.51 -3.07
N LEU A 62 9.61 -33.61 -2.72
CA LEU A 62 9.82 -34.26 -1.41
C LEU A 62 11.24 -34.79 -1.26
N ASP A 63 11.81 -35.36 -2.30
CA ASP A 63 13.19 -35.84 -2.28
C ASP A 63 14.19 -34.68 -2.16
N THR A 64 13.93 -33.56 -2.84
CA THR A 64 14.66 -32.29 -2.67
C THR A 64 14.64 -31.85 -1.19
N LEU A 65 13.45 -31.78 -0.56
CA LEU A 65 13.34 -31.43 0.86
C LEU A 65 14.11 -32.37 1.78
N ARG A 66 14.03 -33.67 1.55
CA ARG A 66 14.79 -34.70 2.34
C ARG A 66 16.28 -34.53 2.22
N VAL A 67 16.78 -34.15 1.04
CA VAL A 67 18.21 -33.85 0.84
C VAL A 67 18.63 -32.61 1.64
N TRP A 68 17.83 -31.55 1.57
CA TRP A 68 18.10 -30.29 2.28
C TRP A 68 17.95 -30.43 3.80
N ALA A 69 17.06 -31.26 4.31
CA ALA A 69 16.89 -31.53 5.73
C ALA A 69 18.11 -32.22 6.36
N LYS A 70 18.97 -32.87 5.54
CA LYS A 70 20.24 -33.49 5.99
C LYS A 70 21.41 -32.51 5.96
N LYS A 71 21.27 -31.35 5.33
CA LYS A 71 22.31 -30.32 5.29
C LYS A 71 22.42 -29.61 6.62
N THR A 72 23.61 -29.15 6.91
CA THR A 72 23.90 -28.27 8.05
C THR A 72 24.42 -26.92 7.54
N TRP A 73 24.21 -25.89 8.30
CA TRP A 73 24.70 -24.54 8.04
C TRP A 73 24.99 -23.78 9.35
N ARG A 74 25.50 -22.57 9.28
CA ARG A 74 25.58 -21.62 10.40
C ARG A 74 26.03 -22.25 11.73
N GLY A 75 27.24 -22.80 11.73
CA GLY A 75 27.83 -23.41 12.94
C GLY A 75 27.42 -24.87 13.17
N GLY A 76 26.90 -25.55 12.16
CA GLY A 76 26.58 -26.98 12.21
C GLY A 76 25.13 -27.29 12.56
N GLN A 77 24.25 -26.26 12.61
CA GLN A 77 22.83 -26.48 12.83
C GLN A 77 22.16 -27.12 11.61
N PRO A 78 21.10 -27.92 11.77
CA PRO A 78 20.29 -28.38 10.66
C PRO A 78 19.75 -27.20 9.85
N PHE A 79 19.82 -27.26 8.52
CA PHE A 79 19.31 -26.20 7.65
C PHE A 79 17.79 -26.11 7.68
N LEU A 80 17.08 -27.25 7.70
CA LEU A 80 15.67 -27.38 7.50
C LEU A 80 15.04 -28.43 8.41
N LYS A 81 13.94 -28.09 9.09
CA LYS A 81 13.01 -29.06 9.69
C LYS A 81 11.95 -29.42 8.64
N LEU A 82 11.79 -30.70 8.33
CA LEU A 82 10.80 -31.20 7.37
C LEU A 82 9.61 -31.82 8.08
N ILE A 83 8.40 -31.47 7.64
CA ILE A 83 7.13 -32.08 8.01
C ILE A 83 6.54 -32.71 6.75
N GLU A 84 6.45 -34.03 6.73
CA GLU A 84 5.81 -34.78 5.65
C GLU A 84 4.35 -35.07 6.03
N ALA A 85 3.41 -34.84 5.12
CA ALA A 85 1.99 -35.02 5.36
C ALA A 85 1.27 -35.67 4.18
N GLU A 86 0.05 -36.15 4.43
CA GLU A 86 -0.84 -36.55 3.35
C GLU A 86 -1.43 -35.33 2.65
N HIS A 87 -1.71 -35.49 1.36
CA HIS A 87 -2.21 -34.37 0.54
C HIS A 87 -3.59 -33.90 0.99
N THR A 88 -3.67 -32.62 1.34
CA THR A 88 -4.92 -31.94 1.69
C THR A 88 -5.43 -31.05 0.55
N GLY A 89 -4.52 -30.53 -0.26
CA GLY A 89 -4.80 -29.55 -1.31
C GLY A 89 -5.20 -28.16 -0.77
N ILE A 90 -5.06 -27.92 0.53
CA ILE A 90 -5.46 -26.69 1.22
C ILE A 90 -4.23 -26.03 1.85
N LEU A 91 -3.75 -24.96 1.21
CA LEU A 91 -2.54 -24.25 1.62
C LEU A 91 -2.59 -23.77 3.09
N SER A 92 -3.78 -23.32 3.55
CA SER A 92 -3.97 -22.81 4.91
C SER A 92 -3.69 -23.87 5.98
N ILE A 93 -4.02 -25.14 5.73
CA ILE A 93 -3.77 -26.25 6.66
C ILE A 93 -2.25 -26.39 6.88
N GLY A 94 -1.48 -26.48 5.80
CA GLY A 94 -0.03 -26.57 5.87
C GLY A 94 0.60 -25.34 6.52
N ALA A 95 0.14 -24.13 6.14
CA ALA A 95 0.62 -22.88 6.70
C ALA A 95 0.32 -22.78 8.21
N ASN A 96 -0.88 -23.13 8.65
CA ASN A 96 -1.23 -23.18 10.07
C ASN A 96 -0.40 -24.23 10.83
N ARG A 97 -0.14 -25.37 10.22
CA ARG A 97 0.72 -26.42 10.80
C ARG A 97 2.16 -25.92 10.98
N LEU A 98 2.70 -25.24 9.98
CA LEU A 98 4.04 -24.65 10.05
C LEU A 98 4.16 -23.65 11.20
N VAL A 99 3.17 -22.79 11.41
CA VAL A 99 3.18 -21.83 12.54
C VAL A 99 3.14 -22.55 13.88
N ARG A 100 2.32 -23.59 14.04
CA ARG A 100 2.27 -24.39 15.29
C ARG A 100 3.59 -25.08 15.61
N GLU A 101 4.36 -25.47 14.60
CA GLU A 101 5.65 -26.15 14.74
C GLU A 101 6.85 -25.20 14.84
N SER A 102 6.61 -23.89 14.78
CA SER A 102 7.62 -22.83 14.80
C SER A 102 7.59 -22.05 16.11
N VAL A 103 8.70 -21.37 16.43
CA VAL A 103 8.85 -20.64 17.71
C VAL A 103 9.24 -19.16 17.54
N GLY A 104 9.61 -18.72 16.34
CA GLY A 104 10.04 -17.33 16.10
C GLY A 104 8.91 -16.30 16.28
N ASP A 105 9.28 -15.10 16.70
CA ASP A 105 8.34 -13.98 16.87
C ASP A 105 7.89 -13.36 15.54
N ILE A 106 8.72 -13.54 14.50
CA ILE A 106 8.44 -13.08 13.13
C ILE A 106 8.23 -14.32 12.28
N LEU A 107 7.03 -14.41 11.68
CA LEU A 107 6.64 -15.49 10.80
C LEU A 107 6.82 -15.05 9.35
N VAL A 108 7.55 -15.82 8.58
CA VAL A 108 7.83 -15.55 7.16
C VAL A 108 7.33 -16.72 6.32
N ARG A 109 6.21 -16.57 5.63
CA ARG A 109 5.72 -17.56 4.69
C ARG A 109 6.34 -17.30 3.32
N LEU A 110 6.93 -18.35 2.72
CA LEU A 110 7.51 -18.34 1.38
C LEU A 110 6.86 -19.42 0.51
N ASP A 111 6.39 -19.04 -0.66
CA ASP A 111 5.97 -20.03 -1.66
C ASP A 111 7.19 -20.73 -2.28
N GLY A 112 7.05 -22.02 -2.59
CA GLY A 112 8.14 -22.91 -3.04
C GLY A 112 8.82 -22.53 -4.37
N ASP A 113 8.36 -21.48 -5.04
CA ASP A 113 8.87 -20.96 -6.32
C ASP A 113 9.37 -19.51 -6.23
N THR A 114 9.67 -19.04 -5.02
CA THR A 114 10.34 -17.75 -4.78
C THR A 114 11.86 -17.89 -4.75
N VAL A 115 12.58 -16.81 -5.03
CA VAL A 115 14.06 -16.75 -4.95
C VAL A 115 14.46 -15.44 -4.30
N MET A 116 15.20 -15.53 -3.19
CA MET A 116 15.70 -14.38 -2.43
C MET A 116 16.86 -13.72 -3.15
N LEU A 117 16.88 -12.39 -3.17
CA LEU A 117 17.94 -11.61 -3.84
C LEU A 117 18.78 -10.79 -2.86
N THR A 118 18.22 -10.39 -1.73
CA THR A 118 18.89 -9.50 -0.76
C THR A 118 19.67 -10.32 0.27
N PRO A 119 20.99 -10.12 0.42
CA PRO A 119 21.74 -10.72 1.52
C PRO A 119 21.26 -10.25 2.90
N ASN A 120 21.33 -11.11 3.90
CA ASN A 120 20.99 -10.81 5.29
C ASN A 120 19.57 -10.22 5.47
N TRP A 121 18.63 -10.67 4.66
CA TRP A 121 17.28 -10.13 4.67
C TRP A 121 16.51 -10.42 5.97
N ALA A 122 16.88 -11.45 6.75
CA ALA A 122 16.24 -11.73 8.03
C ALA A 122 16.60 -10.68 9.08
N ALA A 123 17.84 -10.18 9.09
CA ALA A 123 18.25 -9.05 9.92
C ALA A 123 17.50 -7.78 9.53
N LEU A 124 17.46 -7.46 8.24
CA LEU A 124 16.72 -6.29 7.72
C LEU A 124 15.23 -6.36 8.06
N LEU A 125 14.64 -7.55 7.99
CA LEU A 125 13.24 -7.77 8.37
C LEU A 125 13.03 -7.57 9.88
N SER A 126 13.94 -8.09 10.71
CA SER A 126 13.89 -7.90 12.16
C SER A 126 13.99 -6.42 12.54
N GLU A 127 14.95 -5.69 11.96
CA GLU A 127 15.08 -4.24 12.13
C GLU A 127 13.82 -3.49 11.70
N THR A 128 13.19 -3.92 10.60
CA THR A 128 11.93 -3.36 10.12
C THR A 128 10.83 -3.51 11.18
N PHE A 129 10.65 -4.70 11.75
CA PHE A 129 9.65 -4.92 12.79
C PHE A 129 9.99 -4.24 14.12
N ASP A 130 11.26 -3.98 14.39
CA ASP A 130 11.75 -3.28 15.59
C ASP A 130 11.82 -1.75 15.41
N SER A 131 11.42 -1.21 14.27
CA SER A 131 11.46 0.23 13.93
C SER A 131 10.63 1.15 14.84
N GLY A 132 9.92 0.58 15.82
CA GLY A 132 9.13 1.34 16.78
C GLY A 132 7.73 1.77 16.28
N HIS A 133 7.33 1.36 15.06
CA HIS A 133 5.97 1.60 14.61
C HIS A 133 4.97 0.77 15.44
N PRO A 134 4.08 1.39 16.24
CA PRO A 134 3.31 0.69 17.27
C PRO A 134 2.29 -0.30 16.70
N ARG A 135 1.90 -0.12 15.44
CA ARG A 135 0.87 -0.94 14.78
C ARG A 135 1.38 -1.76 13.59
N LEU A 136 2.71 -1.83 13.38
CA LEU A 136 3.28 -2.67 12.33
C LEU A 136 3.02 -4.13 12.63
N GLY A 137 2.15 -4.75 11.82
CA GLY A 137 1.76 -6.15 11.97
C GLY A 137 2.22 -7.03 10.83
N VAL A 138 2.16 -6.51 9.61
CA VAL A 138 2.44 -7.24 8.37
C VAL A 138 3.43 -6.48 7.51
N VAL A 139 4.38 -7.19 6.93
CA VAL A 139 5.40 -6.64 6.02
C VAL A 139 5.51 -7.50 4.77
N GLY A 140 5.57 -6.88 3.60
CA GLY A 140 5.85 -7.53 2.33
C GLY A 140 7.06 -6.91 1.63
N PRO A 141 8.07 -7.73 1.27
CA PRO A 141 9.20 -7.29 0.48
C PRO A 141 8.84 -6.93 -0.97
N LYS A 142 9.73 -6.22 -1.65
CA LYS A 142 9.60 -5.83 -3.05
C LYS A 142 9.81 -7.03 -3.97
N GLN A 143 8.77 -7.36 -4.74
CA GLN A 143 8.83 -8.41 -5.75
C GLN A 143 9.35 -7.87 -7.08
N LEU A 144 10.39 -8.50 -7.62
CA LEU A 144 10.92 -8.20 -8.95
C LEU A 144 10.51 -9.26 -9.97
N ARG A 145 10.40 -8.84 -11.21
CA ARG A 145 10.27 -9.69 -12.39
C ARG A 145 11.65 -10.20 -12.81
N LEU A 146 11.68 -11.20 -13.66
CA LEU A 146 12.95 -11.74 -14.20
C LEU A 146 13.71 -10.73 -15.08
N ASP A 147 13.04 -9.72 -15.61
CA ASP A 147 13.65 -8.61 -16.34
C ASP A 147 14.23 -7.50 -15.42
N GLY A 148 14.16 -7.68 -14.09
CA GLY A 148 14.67 -6.75 -13.10
C GLY A 148 13.74 -5.59 -12.74
N LYS A 149 12.58 -5.47 -13.40
CA LYS A 149 11.57 -4.46 -13.06
C LYS A 149 10.70 -4.91 -11.88
N VAL A 150 10.05 -3.95 -11.23
CA VAL A 150 9.08 -4.25 -10.15
C VAL A 150 7.93 -5.07 -10.71
N HIS A 151 7.61 -6.20 -10.07
CA HIS A 151 6.37 -6.94 -10.31
C HIS A 151 5.26 -6.40 -9.44
N ALA A 152 5.52 -6.28 -8.13
CA ALA A 152 4.59 -5.75 -7.16
C ALA A 152 5.33 -5.16 -5.95
N PHE A 153 4.81 -4.07 -5.43
CA PHE A 153 5.24 -3.43 -4.19
C PHE A 153 4.03 -3.27 -3.28
N GLY A 154 3.46 -4.41 -2.86
CA GLY A 154 2.13 -4.47 -2.26
C GLY A 154 1.02 -4.28 -3.28
N ASP A 155 -0.21 -4.31 -2.79
CA ASP A 155 -1.43 -4.21 -3.58
C ASP A 155 -2.40 -3.20 -3.00
N TRP A 156 -3.11 -2.51 -3.91
CA TRP A 156 -4.39 -1.89 -3.60
C TRP A 156 -5.52 -2.91 -3.85
N LEU A 157 -6.46 -2.97 -2.93
CA LEU A 157 -7.68 -3.76 -3.11
C LEU A 157 -8.76 -2.86 -3.71
N LEU A 158 -9.03 -3.02 -5.00
CA LEU A 158 -9.92 -2.16 -5.78
C LEU A 158 -11.18 -2.92 -6.18
N HIS A 159 -12.34 -2.40 -5.82
CA HIS A 159 -13.61 -2.91 -6.33
C HIS A 159 -13.93 -2.25 -7.69
N PRO A 160 -14.45 -2.98 -8.70
CA PRO A 160 -14.60 -4.45 -8.80
C PRO A 160 -13.39 -5.18 -9.39
N LYS A 161 -12.25 -4.50 -9.54
CA LYS A 161 -11.09 -5.02 -10.29
C LYS A 161 -10.27 -6.08 -9.54
N GLY A 162 -10.42 -6.17 -8.22
CA GLY A 162 -9.60 -7.04 -7.40
C GLY A 162 -8.38 -6.34 -6.82
N TYR A 163 -7.29 -7.04 -6.70
CA TYR A 163 -6.01 -6.45 -6.32
C TYR A 163 -5.32 -5.78 -7.50
N HIS A 164 -4.57 -4.73 -7.21
CA HIS A 164 -3.77 -4.00 -8.18
C HIS A 164 -2.34 -3.88 -7.65
N HIS A 165 -1.39 -4.43 -8.38
CA HIS A 165 0.02 -4.37 -8.03
C HIS A 165 0.55 -2.94 -8.12
N ILE A 166 1.08 -2.42 -7.02
CA ILE A 166 1.65 -1.08 -6.95
C ILE A 166 3.03 -1.10 -7.61
N TYR A 167 3.36 -0.05 -8.37
CA TYR A 167 4.62 0.11 -9.12
C TYR A 167 4.93 -0.99 -10.14
N ALA A 168 3.93 -1.77 -10.58
CA ALA A 168 4.15 -2.82 -11.57
C ALA A 168 4.75 -2.27 -12.86
N GLY A 169 5.91 -2.81 -13.27
CA GLY A 169 6.64 -2.40 -14.48
C GLY A 169 7.64 -1.26 -14.30
N GLU A 170 7.67 -0.62 -13.12
CA GLU A 170 8.65 0.42 -12.80
C GLU A 170 10.09 -0.12 -12.62
N ASP A 171 11.07 0.78 -12.72
CA ASP A 171 12.45 0.45 -12.38
C ASP A 171 12.56 0.10 -10.89
N ARG A 172 13.35 -0.94 -10.56
CA ARG A 172 13.54 -1.40 -9.17
C ARG A 172 14.04 -0.29 -8.24
N ASN A 173 14.82 0.68 -8.75
CA ASN A 173 15.41 1.77 -7.98
C ASN A 173 14.46 2.97 -7.81
N ALA A 174 13.37 3.04 -8.59
CA ALA A 174 12.35 4.07 -8.43
C ALA A 174 11.55 3.90 -7.12
N VAL A 175 11.54 2.67 -6.56
CA VAL A 175 10.80 2.33 -5.35
C VAL A 175 11.79 2.18 -4.19
N ASN A 176 11.96 3.23 -3.40
CA ASN A 176 12.99 3.33 -2.36
C ASN A 176 12.47 3.73 -0.97
N HIS A 177 11.16 3.73 -0.75
CA HIS A 177 10.52 4.08 0.53
C HIS A 177 9.51 3.02 0.94
N ALA A 178 9.29 2.87 2.25
CA ALA A 178 8.25 1.97 2.76
C ALA A 178 6.87 2.59 2.56
N LEU A 179 5.88 1.73 2.25
CA LEU A 179 4.54 2.14 1.87
C LEU A 179 3.49 1.37 2.66
N GLU A 180 2.55 2.07 3.31
CA GLU A 180 1.37 1.42 3.87
C GLU A 180 0.42 1.03 2.74
N VAL A 181 0.06 -0.27 2.68
CA VAL A 181 -0.70 -0.86 1.58
C VAL A 181 -1.90 -1.64 2.08
N ASP A 182 -2.82 -1.98 1.18
CA ASP A 182 -3.99 -2.79 1.55
C ASP A 182 -3.62 -4.26 1.77
N HIS A 183 -2.66 -4.75 0.99
CA HIS A 183 -2.23 -6.14 1.01
C HIS A 183 -0.78 -6.25 0.52
N VAL A 184 -0.03 -7.23 0.99
CA VAL A 184 1.28 -7.61 0.45
C VAL A 184 1.23 -8.99 -0.16
N MET A 185 2.15 -9.26 -1.08
CA MET A 185 2.17 -10.50 -1.87
C MET A 185 2.21 -11.74 -0.97
N GLY A 186 1.28 -12.66 -1.23
CA GLY A 186 1.16 -13.90 -0.46
C GLY A 186 2.36 -14.83 -0.58
N CYS A 187 3.12 -14.74 -1.66
CA CYS A 187 4.28 -15.60 -1.91
C CYS A 187 5.51 -15.27 -1.04
N PHE A 188 5.58 -14.05 -0.47
CA PHE A 188 6.52 -13.66 0.58
C PHE A 188 5.78 -12.77 1.59
N TYR A 189 5.16 -13.42 2.54
CA TYR A 189 4.29 -12.78 3.51
C TYR A 189 4.88 -12.87 4.91
N CYS A 190 5.13 -11.69 5.54
CA CYS A 190 5.72 -11.62 6.86
C CYS A 190 4.72 -11.01 7.86
N CYS A 191 4.60 -11.59 9.04
CA CYS A 191 3.83 -11.00 10.12
C CYS A 191 4.44 -11.27 11.49
N LYS A 192 4.12 -10.45 12.48
CA LYS A 192 4.41 -10.78 13.88
C LYS A 192 3.56 -11.97 14.31
N ARG A 193 4.13 -12.89 15.10
CA ARG A 193 3.36 -13.97 15.72
C ARG A 193 2.17 -13.46 16.50
N ALA A 194 2.32 -12.35 17.23
CA ALA A 194 1.23 -11.73 17.96
C ALA A 194 0.03 -11.36 17.06
N VAL A 195 0.27 -10.95 15.80
CA VAL A 195 -0.81 -10.70 14.82
C VAL A 195 -1.49 -12.01 14.43
N TYR A 196 -0.68 -13.05 14.16
CA TYR A 196 -1.21 -14.37 13.80
C TYR A 196 -2.09 -14.95 14.92
N ASP A 197 -1.63 -14.87 16.17
CA ASP A 197 -2.34 -15.37 17.34
C ASP A 197 -3.64 -14.56 17.58
N GLU A 198 -3.59 -13.24 17.43
CA GLU A 198 -4.76 -12.38 17.62
C GLU A 198 -5.81 -12.56 16.52
N VAL A 199 -5.38 -12.83 15.28
CA VAL A 199 -6.29 -13.15 14.16
C VAL A 199 -6.86 -14.54 14.28
N GLY A 200 -6.12 -15.50 14.85
CA GLY A 200 -6.50 -16.90 14.99
C GLY A 200 -6.04 -17.79 13.83
N GLY A 201 -5.04 -17.33 13.06
CA GLY A 201 -4.47 -18.06 11.94
C GLY A 201 -5.16 -17.83 10.60
N TYR A 202 -4.74 -18.61 9.60
CA TYR A 202 -5.38 -18.58 8.27
C TYR A 202 -6.68 -19.38 8.29
N ASP A 203 -7.72 -18.85 7.67
CA ASP A 203 -9.01 -19.55 7.52
C ASP A 203 -8.87 -20.71 6.52
N GLU A 204 -9.04 -21.94 7.00
CA GLU A 204 -8.89 -23.16 6.21
C GLU A 204 -10.01 -23.39 5.19
N ASN A 205 -11.09 -22.61 5.26
CA ASN A 205 -12.15 -22.61 4.27
C ASN A 205 -11.86 -21.71 3.08
N ILE A 206 -10.86 -20.81 3.19
CA ILE A 206 -10.45 -19.94 2.09
C ILE A 206 -9.33 -20.62 1.32
N LEU A 207 -9.65 -21.15 0.16
CA LEU A 207 -8.72 -21.90 -0.68
C LEU A 207 -7.79 -21.00 -1.50
N ARG A 208 -8.22 -19.75 -1.78
CA ARG A 208 -7.43 -18.69 -2.43
C ARG A 208 -7.63 -17.36 -1.73
N GLY A 209 -6.61 -16.50 -1.74
CA GLY A 209 -6.67 -15.20 -1.09
C GLY A 209 -6.56 -15.26 0.43
N GLN A 210 -5.94 -16.31 0.97
CA GLN A 210 -5.76 -16.51 2.42
C GLN A 210 -5.05 -15.32 3.07
N THR A 211 -4.06 -14.75 2.39
CA THR A 211 -3.32 -13.58 2.90
C THR A 211 -4.12 -12.30 2.80
N ILE A 212 -5.04 -12.18 1.83
CA ILE A 212 -6.00 -11.07 1.77
C ILE A 212 -6.96 -11.15 2.96
N ASP A 213 -7.55 -12.32 3.19
CA ASP A 213 -8.44 -12.58 4.33
C ASP A 213 -7.74 -12.27 5.66
N PHE A 214 -6.55 -12.83 5.85
CA PHE A 214 -5.75 -12.59 7.05
C PHE A 214 -5.39 -11.10 7.22
N GLY A 215 -4.99 -10.42 6.15
CA GLY A 215 -4.67 -9.00 6.15
C GLY A 215 -5.87 -8.12 6.53
N LEU A 216 -7.06 -8.42 6.02
CA LEU A 216 -8.31 -7.74 6.40
C LEU A 216 -8.64 -7.98 7.88
N ALA A 217 -8.51 -9.22 8.36
CA ALA A 217 -8.73 -9.55 9.76
C ALA A 217 -7.73 -8.84 10.70
N ALA A 218 -6.46 -8.79 10.32
CA ALA A 218 -5.42 -8.06 11.07
C ALA A 218 -5.73 -6.56 11.14
N ARG A 219 -6.18 -5.96 10.03
CA ARG A 219 -6.57 -4.54 9.99
C ARG A 219 -7.76 -4.22 10.87
N LEU A 220 -8.76 -5.09 10.92
CA LEU A 220 -9.90 -4.93 11.84
C LEU A 220 -9.48 -4.89 13.30
N LYS A 221 -8.35 -5.52 13.62
CA LYS A 221 -7.73 -5.48 14.95
C LYS A 221 -6.75 -4.30 15.10
N GLY A 222 -6.65 -3.46 14.08
CA GLY A 222 -5.86 -2.23 14.06
C GLY A 222 -4.37 -2.43 13.70
N TRP A 223 -3.99 -3.55 13.10
CA TRP A 223 -2.64 -3.75 12.60
C TRP A 223 -2.44 -3.13 11.21
N SER A 224 -1.26 -2.56 10.98
CA SER A 224 -0.88 -1.98 9.68
C SER A 224 -0.13 -2.99 8.82
N CYS A 225 -0.24 -2.83 7.51
CA CYS A 225 0.42 -3.63 6.49
C CYS A 225 1.32 -2.72 5.65
N PHE A 226 2.62 -3.05 5.54
CA PHE A 226 3.60 -2.24 4.80
C PHE A 226 4.35 -3.05 3.75
N ALA A 227 4.54 -2.45 2.58
CA ALA A 227 5.53 -2.89 1.62
C ALA A 227 6.87 -2.19 1.91
N VAL A 228 7.99 -2.93 1.80
CA VAL A 228 9.34 -2.42 2.10
C VAL A 228 10.29 -2.61 0.92
N PRO A 229 11.11 -1.58 0.56
CA PRO A 229 11.92 -1.59 -0.65
C PRO A 229 13.27 -2.29 -0.50
N HIS A 230 13.78 -2.43 0.72
CA HIS A 230 15.14 -2.86 1.02
C HIS A 230 15.34 -4.37 1.04
N ILE A 231 14.26 -5.15 0.93
CA ILE A 231 14.28 -6.59 0.75
C ILE A 231 13.65 -6.93 -0.58
N GLU A 232 14.35 -7.67 -1.42
CA GLU A 232 13.95 -7.98 -2.79
C GLU A 232 13.98 -9.48 -3.05
N TYR A 233 13.04 -9.94 -3.87
CA TYR A 233 12.93 -11.33 -4.29
C TYR A 233 12.28 -11.43 -5.66
N THR A 234 12.38 -12.60 -6.30
CA THR A 234 11.61 -12.95 -7.49
C THR A 234 10.64 -14.08 -7.20
N HIS A 235 9.53 -14.12 -7.92
CA HIS A 235 8.56 -15.21 -7.88
C HIS A 235 8.48 -15.85 -9.26
N ARG A 236 8.87 -17.11 -9.37
CA ARG A 236 9.02 -17.83 -10.63
C ARG A 236 7.75 -18.55 -11.08
N HIS A 237 6.60 -17.98 -10.75
CA HIS A 237 5.29 -18.54 -11.08
C HIS A 237 5.15 -18.94 -12.57
N GLY A 238 5.68 -18.13 -13.50
CA GLY A 238 5.67 -18.43 -14.93
C GLY A 238 6.51 -19.63 -15.36
N LEU A 239 7.36 -20.18 -14.50
CA LEU A 239 8.14 -21.38 -14.77
C LEU A 239 7.50 -22.66 -14.20
N ARG A 240 6.38 -22.53 -13.52
CA ARG A 240 5.60 -23.64 -12.99
C ARG A 240 4.78 -24.26 -14.13
N GLY A 241 4.81 -25.59 -14.23
CA GLY A 241 3.92 -26.33 -15.12
C GLY A 241 2.47 -26.30 -14.65
N ALA A 242 1.57 -26.84 -15.45
CA ALA A 242 0.16 -26.93 -15.09
C ALA A 242 0.02 -27.78 -13.80
N ARG A 243 -0.52 -27.16 -12.75
CA ARG A 243 -0.74 -27.81 -11.47
C ARG A 243 -2.21 -27.61 -11.09
N GLN A 244 -2.93 -28.72 -10.93
CA GLN A 244 -4.26 -28.69 -10.37
C GLN A 244 -4.17 -28.85 -8.85
N THR A 245 -4.70 -27.87 -8.14
CA THR A 245 -4.94 -27.94 -6.69
C THR A 245 -6.45 -27.93 -6.45
N THR A 246 -6.89 -28.29 -5.25
CA THR A 246 -8.30 -28.17 -4.86
C THR A 246 -8.84 -26.76 -5.11
N ALA A 247 -8.00 -25.74 -4.92
CA ALA A 247 -8.38 -24.34 -5.17
C ALA A 247 -8.60 -24.00 -6.65
N ASP A 248 -8.09 -24.82 -7.58
CA ASP A 248 -8.19 -24.60 -9.04
C ASP A 248 -9.40 -25.30 -9.65
N THR A 249 -10.12 -26.12 -8.87
CA THR A 249 -11.37 -26.77 -9.31
C THR A 249 -12.54 -25.78 -9.24
N ASP A 250 -13.58 -26.01 -10.06
CA ASP A 250 -14.80 -25.18 -10.03
C ASP A 250 -15.44 -25.17 -8.64
N ASP A 251 -15.48 -26.31 -7.96
CA ASP A 251 -16.00 -26.43 -6.59
C ASP A 251 -15.12 -25.66 -5.59
N GLY A 252 -13.81 -25.70 -5.74
CA GLY A 252 -12.87 -24.96 -4.91
C GLY A 252 -12.99 -23.45 -5.08
N VAL A 253 -13.18 -23.00 -6.31
CA VAL A 253 -13.44 -21.57 -6.61
C VAL A 253 -14.78 -21.15 -6.00
N ALA A 254 -15.85 -21.93 -6.21
CA ALA A 254 -17.17 -21.64 -5.66
C ALA A 254 -17.14 -21.57 -4.13
N LYS A 255 -16.48 -22.52 -3.48
CA LYS A 255 -16.31 -22.54 -2.01
C LYS A 255 -15.57 -21.29 -1.52
N THR A 256 -14.50 -20.88 -2.21
CA THR A 256 -13.76 -19.66 -1.86
C THR A 256 -14.65 -18.42 -1.95
N LEU A 257 -15.38 -18.26 -3.05
CA LEU A 257 -16.28 -17.13 -3.27
C LEU A 257 -17.37 -17.05 -2.20
N ASP A 258 -17.98 -18.19 -1.86
CA ASP A 258 -19.02 -18.27 -0.85
C ASP A 258 -18.49 -17.91 0.55
N THR A 259 -17.30 -18.39 0.89
CA THR A 259 -16.64 -18.07 2.16
C THR A 259 -16.33 -16.57 2.26
N PHE A 260 -15.77 -15.96 1.21
CA PHE A 260 -15.51 -14.51 1.17
C PHE A 260 -16.82 -13.70 1.28
N ARG A 261 -17.86 -14.10 0.53
CA ARG A 261 -19.19 -13.45 0.57
C ARG A 261 -19.80 -13.51 1.95
N THR A 262 -19.72 -14.65 2.60
CA THR A 262 -20.26 -14.85 3.94
C THR A 262 -19.50 -14.04 4.98
N LYS A 263 -18.16 -14.06 4.91
CA LYS A 263 -17.28 -13.42 5.90
C LYS A 263 -17.21 -11.91 5.73
N TRP A 264 -17.07 -11.44 4.50
CA TRP A 264 -16.75 -10.04 4.17
C TRP A 264 -17.87 -9.30 3.45
N GLY A 265 -18.85 -10.00 2.93
CA GLY A 265 -19.98 -9.42 2.19
C GLY A 265 -19.69 -9.06 0.74
N PHE A 266 -18.63 -9.61 0.13
CA PHE A 266 -18.25 -9.39 -1.27
C PHE A 266 -17.80 -10.68 -1.97
N ASP A 267 -17.75 -10.64 -3.30
CA ASP A 267 -17.30 -11.75 -4.13
C ASP A 267 -15.81 -11.72 -4.40
N ARG A 268 -15.21 -12.89 -4.46
CA ARG A 268 -13.81 -13.14 -4.83
C ARG A 268 -12.81 -12.45 -3.89
N ILE A 269 -11.60 -12.35 -4.40
CA ILE A 269 -10.45 -11.68 -3.81
C ILE A 269 -10.37 -10.19 -4.24
N ALA A 270 -11.50 -9.59 -4.56
CA ALA A 270 -11.64 -8.20 -4.92
C ALA A 270 -12.60 -7.52 -3.95
N PRO A 271 -12.19 -7.28 -2.70
CA PRO A 271 -13.07 -6.69 -1.72
C PRO A 271 -13.48 -5.28 -2.11
N ASP A 272 -14.77 -5.04 -1.94
CA ASP A 272 -15.30 -3.71 -1.79
C ASP A 272 -15.04 -3.27 -0.35
N LEU A 273 -14.07 -2.38 -0.16
CA LEU A 273 -13.69 -1.93 1.18
C LEU A 273 -14.84 -1.22 1.91
N ASP A 274 -15.79 -0.64 1.18
CA ASP A 274 -16.97 -0.04 1.79
C ASP A 274 -17.95 -1.09 2.31
N VAL A 275 -18.12 -2.19 1.58
CA VAL A 275 -18.92 -3.33 2.07
C VAL A 275 -18.31 -3.90 3.34
N VAL A 276 -16.98 -4.02 3.38
CA VAL A 276 -16.27 -4.44 4.60
C VAL A 276 -16.49 -3.46 5.74
N ARG A 277 -16.42 -2.17 5.48
CA ARG A 277 -16.66 -1.13 6.50
C ARG A 277 -18.07 -1.12 7.02
N GLU A 278 -19.07 -1.23 6.15
CA GLU A 278 -20.47 -1.27 6.56
C GLU A 278 -20.75 -2.51 7.41
N LYS A 279 -20.21 -3.67 7.02
CA LYS A 279 -20.34 -4.91 7.78
C LYS A 279 -19.74 -4.82 9.18
N TYR A 280 -18.64 -4.08 9.34
CA TYR A 280 -17.95 -3.86 10.59
C TYR A 280 -18.15 -2.44 11.13
N LYS A 281 -19.33 -1.88 10.90
CA LYS A 281 -19.74 -0.56 11.39
C LYS A 281 -19.47 -0.41 12.88
N GLY A 282 -18.69 0.61 13.24
CA GLY A 282 -18.23 0.82 14.64
C GLY A 282 -16.92 0.13 15.00
N THR A 283 -16.40 -0.77 14.13
CA THR A 283 -15.03 -1.29 14.27
C THR A 283 -14.13 -0.50 13.32
N PRO A 284 -13.23 0.37 13.82
CA PRO A 284 -12.41 1.16 12.92
C PRO A 284 -11.49 0.24 12.13
N LEU A 285 -11.60 0.25 10.79
CA LEU A 285 -10.49 -0.08 9.92
C LEU A 285 -9.47 1.05 10.13
N LEU A 286 -8.57 0.82 11.08
CA LEU A 286 -7.54 1.80 11.39
C LEU A 286 -6.51 1.79 10.25
N TRP A 287 -6.75 2.61 9.26
CA TRP A 287 -5.72 3.11 8.38
C TRP A 287 -4.81 4.01 9.23
N ASN A 288 -3.98 3.38 10.05
CA ASN A 288 -3.16 4.16 10.96
C ASN A 288 -2.08 4.87 10.16
N ALA A 289 -2.30 6.17 9.96
CA ALA A 289 -1.36 7.11 9.38
C ALA A 289 -0.20 7.47 10.33
N GLN A 290 0.18 6.59 11.25
CA GLN A 290 1.42 6.79 11.97
C GLN A 290 2.58 6.48 11.04
N VAL A 291 3.45 7.45 10.90
CA VAL A 291 4.66 7.40 10.11
C VAL A 291 5.46 6.17 10.50
N PHE A 292 5.60 5.25 9.59
CA PHE A 292 6.76 4.40 9.58
C PHE A 292 7.93 5.36 9.37
N GLY A 293 8.79 5.50 10.36
CA GLY A 293 9.97 6.33 10.22
C GLY A 293 10.84 5.84 9.08
N SER A 294 10.47 6.23 7.87
CA SER A 294 11.48 6.30 6.82
C SER A 294 12.54 7.22 7.38
N PRO A 295 13.81 6.82 7.43
CA PRO A 295 14.86 7.81 7.62
C PRO A 295 14.58 8.84 6.53
N THR A 296 14.17 10.03 6.93
CA THR A 296 14.11 11.17 6.02
C THR A 296 15.47 11.19 5.37
N PRO A 297 15.62 10.93 4.08
CA PRO A 297 16.91 11.16 3.47
C PRO A 297 17.22 12.60 3.82
N GLY A 298 18.34 12.83 4.53
CA GLY A 298 18.80 14.19 4.73
C GLY A 298 18.80 14.88 3.36
N PRO A 299 18.62 16.20 3.30
CA PRO A 299 18.52 16.89 2.03
C PRO A 299 19.66 16.40 1.14
N ILE A 300 19.31 15.69 0.07
CA ILE A 300 20.30 15.25 -0.92
C ILE A 300 20.91 16.54 -1.46
N PRO A 301 22.24 16.74 -1.39
CA PRO A 301 22.85 17.90 -1.97
C PRO A 301 22.50 17.93 -3.45
N VAL A 302 21.63 18.84 -3.85
CA VAL A 302 21.16 18.93 -5.23
C VAL A 302 22.33 19.45 -6.06
N SER A 303 22.80 18.67 -7.01
CA SER A 303 23.81 19.13 -7.96
C SER A 303 23.24 20.28 -8.81
N ASN A 304 24.07 21.20 -9.27
CA ASN A 304 23.62 22.27 -10.18
C ASN A 304 22.93 21.71 -11.44
N VAL A 305 23.32 20.51 -11.90
CA VAL A 305 22.70 19.81 -13.04
C VAL A 305 21.31 19.32 -12.70
N ASP A 306 21.11 18.78 -11.49
CA ASP A 306 19.80 18.29 -11.05
C ASP A 306 18.84 19.45 -10.80
N GLN A 307 19.34 20.58 -10.28
CA GLN A 307 18.56 21.79 -10.10
C GLN A 307 18.14 22.38 -11.46
N GLN A 308 19.04 22.45 -12.44
CA GLN A 308 18.70 22.90 -13.78
C GLN A 308 17.66 22.00 -14.45
N ARG A 309 17.82 20.68 -14.33
CA ARG A 309 16.83 19.72 -14.84
C ARG A 309 15.47 19.86 -14.15
N ALA A 310 15.47 20.07 -12.83
CA ALA A 310 14.23 20.29 -12.07
C ALA A 310 13.51 21.57 -12.52
N ILE A 311 14.25 22.64 -12.82
CA ILE A 311 13.68 23.88 -13.38
C ILE A 311 13.09 23.62 -14.77
N GLU A 312 13.79 22.92 -15.65
CA GLU A 312 13.35 22.63 -17.02
C GLU A 312 12.11 21.72 -17.06
N GLN A 313 11.96 20.84 -16.08
CA GLN A 313 10.83 19.91 -15.93
C GLN A 313 9.71 20.46 -15.03
N SER A 314 9.88 21.66 -14.48
CA SER A 314 8.87 22.25 -13.59
C SER A 314 7.56 22.54 -14.32
N ASP A 315 6.46 22.57 -13.57
CA ASP A 315 5.16 22.95 -14.11
C ASP A 315 5.16 24.39 -14.66
N TRP A 316 5.98 25.27 -14.09
CA TRP A 316 6.20 26.63 -14.61
C TRP A 316 6.84 26.65 -16.00
N ALA A 317 7.86 25.85 -16.22
CA ALA A 317 8.52 25.74 -17.52
C ALA A 317 7.58 25.14 -18.56
N ARG A 318 6.83 24.12 -18.20
CA ARG A 318 5.81 23.49 -19.05
C ARG A 318 4.68 24.46 -19.39
N TYR A 319 4.19 25.20 -18.40
CA TYR A 319 3.15 26.20 -18.58
C TYR A 319 3.57 27.31 -19.56
N GLY A 320 4.83 27.71 -19.56
CA GLY A 320 5.39 28.67 -20.50
C GLY A 320 5.67 28.14 -21.91
N LYS A 321 5.91 26.82 -22.05
CA LYS A 321 6.41 26.22 -23.31
C LYS A 321 5.39 25.31 -24.02
N GLU A 322 4.46 24.69 -23.28
CA GLU A 322 3.54 23.67 -23.77
C GLU A 322 2.09 24.21 -23.82
N PRO A 323 1.58 24.63 -24.99
CA PRO A 323 0.23 25.22 -25.07
C PRO A 323 -0.89 24.32 -24.55
N ALA A 324 -0.78 22.99 -24.76
CA ALA A 324 -1.77 22.03 -24.29
C ALA A 324 -1.75 21.92 -22.75
N PHE A 325 -0.56 21.90 -22.13
CA PHE A 325 -0.41 21.90 -20.67
C PHE A 325 -0.95 23.20 -20.05
N LYS A 326 -0.67 24.34 -20.69
CA LYS A 326 -1.17 25.63 -20.27
C LYS A 326 -2.72 25.65 -20.31
N ALA A 327 -3.32 25.26 -21.43
CA ALA A 327 -4.77 25.24 -21.58
C ALA A 327 -5.46 24.32 -20.55
N ASP A 328 -4.93 23.12 -20.32
CA ASP A 328 -5.43 22.19 -19.30
C ASP A 328 -5.31 22.78 -17.88
N THR A 329 -4.16 23.41 -17.58
CA THR A 329 -3.91 24.06 -16.28
C THR A 329 -4.85 25.23 -16.04
N ASP A 330 -5.05 26.10 -17.05
CA ASP A 330 -5.95 27.25 -16.97
C ASP A 330 -7.41 26.81 -16.75
N ILE A 331 -7.86 25.78 -17.47
CA ILE A 331 -9.21 25.20 -17.28
C ILE A 331 -9.38 24.70 -15.84
N ARG A 332 -8.41 24.00 -15.31
CA ARG A 332 -8.47 23.43 -13.96
C ARG A 332 -8.42 24.49 -12.88
N ALA A 333 -7.58 25.51 -13.04
CA ALA A 333 -7.56 26.66 -12.15
C ALA A 333 -8.90 27.40 -12.17
N ALA A 334 -9.46 27.66 -13.36
CA ALA A 334 -10.77 28.28 -13.50
C ALA A 334 -11.90 27.47 -12.87
N VAL A 335 -11.88 26.13 -13.04
CA VAL A 335 -12.83 25.22 -12.38
C VAL A 335 -12.68 25.28 -10.86
N ALA A 336 -11.45 25.25 -10.34
CA ALA A 336 -11.21 25.38 -8.91
C ALA A 336 -11.76 26.70 -8.37
N LEU A 337 -11.47 27.83 -9.03
CA LEU A 337 -11.99 29.15 -8.67
C LEU A 337 -13.51 29.22 -8.72
N GLN A 338 -14.13 28.68 -9.76
CA GLN A 338 -15.58 28.62 -9.87
C GLN A 338 -16.21 27.82 -8.73
N VAL A 339 -15.65 26.68 -8.39
CA VAL A 339 -16.10 25.88 -7.25
C VAL A 339 -15.95 26.67 -5.96
N LEU A 340 -14.78 27.28 -5.75
CA LEU A 340 -14.50 28.07 -4.55
C LEU A 340 -15.40 29.30 -4.42
N SER A 341 -15.78 29.93 -5.53
CA SER A 341 -16.69 31.08 -5.53
C SER A 341 -18.14 30.73 -5.13
N GLN A 342 -18.53 29.47 -5.31
CA GLN A 342 -19.87 28.99 -4.92
C GLN A 342 -19.99 28.66 -3.43
N ILE A 343 -18.86 28.66 -2.71
CA ILE A 343 -18.80 28.35 -1.30
C ILE A 343 -19.05 29.65 -0.51
N GLU A 344 -20.03 29.63 0.37
CA GLU A 344 -20.37 30.77 1.22
C GLU A 344 -19.14 31.21 2.05
N GLN A 345 -18.84 32.49 2.03
CA GLN A 345 -17.71 33.07 2.75
C GLN A 345 -18.20 33.51 4.15
N PRO A 346 -17.66 32.87 5.21
CA PRO A 346 -18.13 33.16 6.58
C PRO A 346 -17.88 34.60 7.02
N ASP A 347 -16.77 35.19 6.56
CA ASP A 347 -16.37 36.56 6.86
C ASP A 347 -15.84 37.21 5.59
N PRO A 348 -16.54 38.25 5.04
CA PRO A 348 -16.12 38.95 3.83
C PRO A 348 -14.76 39.65 3.95
N ASP A 349 -14.36 40.01 5.18
CA ASP A 349 -13.13 40.76 5.44
C ASP A 349 -11.89 39.84 5.66
N GLN A 350 -12.09 38.53 5.71
CA GLN A 350 -10.97 37.57 5.87
C GLN A 350 -10.87 36.67 4.64
N PRO A 351 -9.69 36.63 3.98
CA PRO A 351 -9.49 35.71 2.87
C PRO A 351 -9.58 34.27 3.36
N ARG A 352 -10.25 33.41 2.58
CA ARG A 352 -10.31 31.96 2.87
C ARG A 352 -8.93 31.37 2.86
N LYS A 353 -8.64 30.56 3.85
CA LYS A 353 -7.40 29.83 3.97
C LYS A 353 -7.50 28.50 3.22
N LEU A 354 -6.67 28.36 2.20
CA LEU A 354 -6.60 27.18 1.36
C LEU A 354 -5.28 26.43 1.58
N ALA A 355 -5.38 25.15 1.92
CA ALA A 355 -4.23 24.24 1.87
C ALA A 355 -4.24 23.49 0.52
N LEU A 356 -3.18 23.65 -0.27
CA LEU A 356 -2.95 22.89 -1.50
C LEU A 356 -2.00 21.74 -1.17
N ILE A 357 -2.54 20.53 -1.13
CA ILE A 357 -1.78 19.33 -0.78
C ILE A 357 -1.16 18.74 -2.06
N GLY A 358 0.16 18.60 -2.08
CA GLY A 358 0.92 18.20 -3.27
C GLY A 358 1.05 19.34 -4.27
N CYS A 359 1.54 20.49 -3.81
CA CYS A 359 1.59 21.72 -4.61
C CYS A 359 2.63 21.68 -5.75
N ARG A 360 3.47 20.65 -5.80
CA ARG A 360 4.57 20.54 -6.76
C ARG A 360 5.43 21.82 -6.77
N THR A 361 5.68 22.40 -7.93
CA THR A 361 6.46 23.65 -8.07
C THR A 361 5.64 24.93 -7.89
N GLY A 362 4.46 24.85 -7.26
CA GLY A 362 3.67 25.98 -6.79
C GLY A 362 2.79 26.67 -7.82
N LEU A 363 2.74 26.23 -9.08
CA LEU A 363 2.01 26.92 -10.16
C LEU A 363 0.52 27.14 -9.84
N ILE A 364 -0.17 26.11 -9.34
CA ILE A 364 -1.60 26.22 -8.99
C ILE A 364 -1.82 27.15 -7.80
N ALA A 365 -0.96 27.07 -6.77
CA ALA A 365 -1.04 27.98 -5.62
C ALA A 365 -0.85 29.43 -6.07
N HIS A 366 0.07 29.67 -7.02
CA HIS A 366 0.24 30.99 -7.63
C HIS A 366 -1.03 31.46 -8.34
N LEU A 367 -1.60 30.66 -9.23
CA LEU A 367 -2.82 31.04 -9.98
C LEU A 367 -3.98 31.36 -9.06
N LEU A 368 -4.16 30.58 -7.99
CA LEU A 368 -5.22 30.81 -7.01
C LEU A 368 -4.96 32.04 -6.12
N ALA A 369 -3.70 32.28 -5.73
CA ALA A 369 -3.32 33.47 -4.96
C ALA A 369 -3.41 34.76 -5.79
N ALA A 370 -3.18 34.70 -7.09
CA ALA A 370 -3.37 35.83 -8.01
C ALA A 370 -4.84 36.30 -8.06
N GLU A 371 -5.79 35.42 -7.73
CA GLU A 371 -7.20 35.71 -7.59
C GLU A 371 -7.62 36.05 -6.13
N GLY A 372 -6.65 36.28 -5.25
CA GLY A 372 -6.87 36.80 -3.89
C GLY A 372 -7.09 35.72 -2.81
N LEU A 373 -6.86 34.44 -3.09
CA LEU A 373 -6.95 33.37 -2.08
C LEU A 373 -5.68 33.29 -1.22
N ALA A 374 -5.84 33.09 0.09
CA ALA A 374 -4.73 32.84 0.99
C ALA A 374 -4.29 31.38 0.90
N CYS A 375 -3.31 31.06 0.05
CA CYS A 375 -2.88 29.70 -0.24
C CYS A 375 -1.64 29.28 0.55
N THR A 376 -1.66 28.06 1.12
CA THR A 376 -0.48 27.38 1.62
C THR A 376 -0.31 26.06 0.86
N GLY A 377 0.80 25.93 0.13
CA GLY A 377 1.16 24.71 -0.59
C GLY A 377 2.04 23.80 0.26
N THR A 378 1.79 22.49 0.20
CA THR A 378 2.68 21.49 0.80
C THR A 378 3.13 20.48 -0.25
N ASP A 379 4.37 20.03 -0.18
CA ASP A 379 4.92 18.98 -1.05
C ASP A 379 5.99 18.18 -0.33
N THR A 380 6.11 16.89 -0.66
CA THR A 380 7.11 16.00 -0.07
C THR A 380 8.50 16.18 -0.67
N ASN A 381 8.59 16.75 -1.86
CA ASN A 381 9.86 17.02 -2.51
C ASN A 381 10.38 18.41 -2.13
N PRO A 382 11.48 18.51 -1.35
CA PRO A 382 12.02 19.79 -0.93
C PRO A 382 12.47 20.67 -2.12
N ASN A 383 12.82 20.06 -3.25
CA ASN A 383 13.17 20.81 -4.45
C ASN A 383 11.95 21.47 -5.10
N HIS A 384 10.77 20.84 -5.02
CA HIS A 384 9.54 21.47 -5.47
C HIS A 384 9.21 22.70 -4.63
N ILE A 385 9.35 22.61 -3.31
CA ILE A 385 9.13 23.75 -2.40
C ILE A 385 10.11 24.89 -2.70
N ASN A 386 11.41 24.58 -2.80
CA ASN A 386 12.41 25.58 -3.12
C ASN A 386 12.13 26.28 -4.46
N LEU A 387 11.75 25.54 -5.49
CA LEU A 387 11.37 26.11 -6.79
C LEU A 387 10.08 26.93 -6.69
N ALA A 388 9.08 26.48 -5.95
CA ALA A 388 7.84 27.21 -5.73
C ALA A 388 8.09 28.56 -5.08
N GLU A 389 8.93 28.62 -4.04
CA GLU A 389 9.33 29.86 -3.38
C GLU A 389 10.07 30.80 -4.33
N GLN A 390 11.02 30.27 -5.13
CA GLN A 390 11.77 31.07 -6.11
C GLN A 390 10.87 31.65 -7.19
N PHE A 391 9.97 30.86 -7.76
CA PHE A 391 9.06 31.34 -8.81
C PHE A 391 8.08 32.38 -8.29
N VAL A 392 7.54 32.16 -7.08
CA VAL A 392 6.55 33.07 -6.46
C VAL A 392 7.20 34.38 -6.01
N ALA A 393 8.44 34.36 -5.56
CA ALA A 393 9.18 35.59 -5.18
C ALA A 393 9.33 36.57 -6.34
N CYS A 394 9.20 36.11 -7.59
CA CYS A 394 9.27 36.95 -8.79
C CYS A 394 7.89 37.51 -9.23
N GLN A 395 6.81 37.26 -8.46
CA GLN A 395 5.45 37.63 -8.81
C GLN A 395 4.88 38.69 -7.85
N THR A 396 3.81 39.36 -8.29
CA THR A 396 3.04 40.28 -7.45
C THR A 396 1.62 39.73 -7.25
N TYR A 397 1.07 39.92 -6.05
CA TYR A 397 -0.23 39.41 -5.66
C TYR A 397 -1.12 40.53 -5.13
N PRO A 398 -2.43 40.45 -5.36
CA PRO A 398 -3.38 41.44 -4.80
C PRO A 398 -3.50 41.32 -3.26
N GLY A 399 -3.15 40.17 -2.72
CA GLY A 399 -3.11 39.88 -1.29
C GLY A 399 -1.73 39.35 -0.86
N ASN A 400 -1.73 38.43 0.09
CA ASN A 400 -0.50 37.77 0.51
C ASN A 400 -0.03 36.76 -0.57
N PRO A 401 1.27 36.69 -0.82
CA PRO A 401 1.82 35.63 -1.67
C PRO A 401 1.52 34.26 -1.06
N PRO A 402 1.43 33.20 -1.87
CA PRO A 402 1.25 31.84 -1.35
C PRO A 402 2.48 31.45 -0.53
N ALA A 403 2.24 30.75 0.57
CA ALA A 403 3.28 30.14 1.41
C ALA A 403 3.54 28.70 0.97
N PHE A 404 4.75 28.20 1.20
CA PHE A 404 5.10 26.82 0.89
C PHE A 404 5.80 26.17 2.08
N VAL A 405 5.47 24.89 2.31
CA VAL A 405 6.01 24.14 3.46
C VAL A 405 6.39 22.74 3.00
N HIS A 406 7.63 22.34 3.27
CA HIS A 406 8.10 20.99 3.02
C HIS A 406 7.39 19.99 3.93
N GLN A 407 6.78 18.99 3.32
CA GLN A 407 6.05 17.91 4.00
C GLN A 407 6.95 16.67 4.08
N ALA A 408 7.64 16.51 5.19
CA ALA A 408 8.54 15.37 5.39
C ALA A 408 7.80 14.01 5.43
N ASP A 409 6.58 13.99 5.97
CA ASP A 409 5.70 12.81 5.95
C ASP A 409 4.66 12.96 4.83
N PRO A 410 4.67 12.12 3.80
CA PRO A 410 3.70 12.21 2.69
C PRO A 410 2.23 12.06 3.14
N ARG A 411 1.98 11.56 4.35
CA ARG A 411 0.65 11.34 4.91
C ARG A 411 0.18 12.42 5.86
N ARG A 412 1.05 13.37 6.23
CA ARG A 412 0.74 14.42 7.20
C ARG A 412 1.42 15.72 6.84
N ALA A 413 0.65 16.68 6.37
CA ALA A 413 1.12 18.03 6.14
C ALA A 413 1.49 18.71 7.49
N PRO A 414 2.58 19.47 7.55
CA PRO A 414 3.04 20.16 8.76
C PRO A 414 2.26 21.45 9.02
N LEU A 415 0.93 21.35 8.95
CA LEU A 415 -0.02 22.42 9.23
C LEU A 415 -0.88 22.01 10.43
N ASP A 416 -1.36 23.02 11.17
CA ASP A 416 -2.16 22.80 12.36
C ASP A 416 -3.54 22.21 12.06
N ASP A 417 -4.06 21.42 12.99
CA ASP A 417 -5.39 20.85 12.92
C ASP A 417 -6.45 21.98 12.88
N GLY A 418 -7.40 21.87 11.95
CA GLY A 418 -8.46 22.86 11.82
C GLY A 418 -8.02 24.25 11.34
N SER A 419 -6.83 24.36 10.75
CA SER A 419 -6.22 25.63 10.36
C SER A 419 -6.67 26.19 9.02
N THR A 420 -7.39 25.40 8.20
CA THR A 420 -7.76 25.76 6.84
C THR A 420 -9.25 25.60 6.58
N ASP A 421 -9.83 26.49 5.76
CA ASP A 421 -11.24 26.43 5.36
C ASP A 421 -11.44 25.46 4.18
N ILE A 422 -10.41 25.33 3.34
CA ILE A 422 -10.45 24.53 2.12
C ILE A 422 -9.17 23.70 2.02
N ALA A 423 -9.32 22.41 1.81
CA ALA A 423 -8.24 21.52 1.44
C ALA A 423 -8.39 21.13 -0.04
N LEU A 424 -7.49 21.60 -0.90
CA LEU A 424 -7.47 21.29 -2.32
C LEU A 424 -6.44 20.21 -2.58
N ILE A 425 -6.88 19.07 -3.10
CA ILE A 425 -6.04 18.00 -3.60
C ILE A 425 -6.10 18.08 -5.14
N TYR A 426 -4.96 18.40 -5.76
CA TYR A 426 -4.86 18.65 -7.18
C TYR A 426 -3.94 17.64 -7.84
N ASP A 427 -4.50 16.75 -8.69
CA ASP A 427 -3.78 15.67 -9.39
C ASP A 427 -2.86 14.81 -8.49
N GLN A 428 -3.23 14.64 -7.20
CA GLN A 428 -2.41 13.91 -6.24
C GLN A 428 -3.00 12.54 -5.86
N VAL A 429 -4.31 12.37 -5.94
CA VAL A 429 -4.95 11.10 -5.56
C VAL A 429 -4.50 9.92 -6.42
N GLU A 430 -4.17 10.19 -7.69
CA GLU A 430 -3.70 9.19 -8.65
C GLU A 430 -2.20 8.88 -8.53
N THR A 431 -1.43 9.79 -7.95
CA THR A 431 0.02 9.67 -7.79
C THR A 431 0.45 9.37 -6.36
N HIS A 432 -0.45 9.60 -5.39
CA HIS A 432 -0.16 9.38 -3.99
C HIS A 432 -0.27 7.90 -3.63
N ASP A 433 0.72 7.41 -2.92
CA ASP A 433 0.84 6.01 -2.51
C ASP A 433 -0.31 5.54 -1.62
N ASN A 434 -0.82 6.43 -0.77
CA ASN A 434 -1.95 6.18 0.11
C ASN A 434 -2.97 7.33 0.04
N PRO A 435 -3.89 7.33 -0.92
CA PRO A 435 -4.88 8.40 -1.08
C PRO A 435 -5.83 8.54 0.12
N VAL A 436 -6.08 7.45 0.85
CA VAL A 436 -6.90 7.50 2.08
C VAL A 436 -6.19 8.29 3.18
N ALA A 437 -4.88 8.13 3.33
CA ALA A 437 -4.10 8.92 4.27
C ALA A 437 -4.10 10.40 3.89
N LEU A 438 -3.97 10.71 2.60
CA LEU A 438 -4.06 12.06 2.05
C LEU A 438 -5.43 12.71 2.36
N ILE A 439 -6.53 12.00 2.13
CA ILE A 439 -7.89 12.47 2.42
C ILE A 439 -8.10 12.64 3.94
N ARG A 440 -7.55 11.76 4.75
CA ARG A 440 -7.62 11.85 6.21
C ARG A 440 -6.85 13.07 6.73
N ASP A 441 -5.68 13.34 6.16
CA ASP A 441 -4.91 14.52 6.53
C ASP A 441 -5.65 15.81 6.11
N ALA A 442 -6.25 15.84 4.93
CA ALA A 442 -7.13 16.93 4.52
C ALA A 442 -8.29 17.13 5.51
N HIS A 443 -8.91 16.05 6.01
CA HIS A 443 -9.94 16.14 7.03
C HIS A 443 -9.42 16.75 8.33
N ARG A 444 -8.22 16.39 8.75
CA ARG A 444 -7.57 16.96 9.95
C ARG A 444 -7.33 18.46 9.82
N LEU A 445 -6.80 18.90 8.66
CA LEU A 445 -6.47 20.30 8.38
C LEU A 445 -7.67 21.21 8.33
N LEU A 446 -8.82 20.70 7.88
CA LEU A 446 -10.04 21.50 7.72
C LEU A 446 -10.60 21.96 9.05
N ALA A 447 -11.00 23.23 9.11
CA ALA A 447 -11.85 23.79 10.15
C ALA A 447 -13.22 23.08 10.19
N LYS A 448 -14.02 23.37 11.21
CA LYS A 448 -15.40 22.89 11.26
C LYS A 448 -16.16 23.39 10.02
N ASP A 449 -16.92 22.50 9.40
CA ASP A 449 -17.69 22.77 8.17
C ASP A 449 -16.83 23.11 6.93
N GLY A 450 -15.51 22.97 7.02
CA GLY A 450 -14.58 23.18 5.93
C GLY A 450 -14.78 22.19 4.78
N LEU A 451 -14.20 22.48 3.63
CA LEU A 451 -14.42 21.74 2.39
C LEU A 451 -13.15 21.08 1.88
N ILE A 452 -13.28 19.82 1.51
CA ILE A 452 -12.31 19.16 0.64
C ILE A 452 -12.75 19.33 -0.82
N VAL A 453 -11.80 19.69 -1.68
CA VAL A 453 -11.98 19.75 -3.13
C VAL A 453 -10.92 18.84 -3.75
N ILE A 454 -11.34 17.81 -4.47
CA ILE A 454 -10.46 16.92 -5.20
C ILE A 454 -10.65 17.16 -6.68
N LEU A 455 -9.56 17.54 -7.34
CA LEU A 455 -9.48 17.72 -8.79
C LEU A 455 -8.49 16.70 -9.35
N THR A 456 -8.95 15.87 -10.28
CA THR A 456 -8.10 14.85 -10.89
C THR A 456 -8.48 14.59 -12.34
N LYS A 457 -7.56 14.00 -13.11
CA LYS A 457 -7.79 13.66 -14.51
C LYS A 457 -8.79 12.53 -14.65
N ARG A 458 -9.65 12.61 -15.65
CA ARG A 458 -10.51 11.48 -15.99
C ARG A 458 -9.68 10.35 -16.65
N PRO A 459 -10.02 9.08 -16.39
CA PRO A 459 -9.31 7.95 -16.97
C PRO A 459 -9.21 7.98 -18.49
N GLU A 460 -10.24 8.53 -19.14
CA GLU A 460 -10.39 8.57 -20.61
C GLU A 460 -9.43 9.56 -21.29
N HIS A 461 -9.00 10.59 -20.59
CA HIS A 461 -8.24 11.72 -21.18
C HIS A 461 -6.73 11.66 -20.95
N SER A 462 -6.23 10.63 -20.30
CA SER A 462 -4.83 10.58 -19.98
C SER A 462 -4.10 9.57 -20.86
N LYS A 463 -3.30 10.07 -21.77
CA LYS A 463 -2.33 9.28 -22.54
C LYS A 463 -1.02 9.05 -21.78
N ASP A 464 -0.77 9.83 -20.72
CA ASP A 464 0.46 9.78 -19.94
C ASP A 464 0.35 8.68 -18.87
N ALA A 465 0.79 7.47 -19.23
CA ALA A 465 0.79 6.30 -18.36
C ALA A 465 1.86 6.37 -17.24
N TYR A 466 2.77 7.34 -17.29
CA TYR A 466 3.99 7.33 -16.49
C TYR A 466 3.88 7.95 -15.10
N GLU A 467 2.93 8.85 -14.85
CA GLU A 467 2.83 9.52 -13.55
C GLU A 467 1.69 8.99 -12.66
N ALA A 468 0.65 8.39 -13.25
CA ALA A 468 -0.50 7.95 -12.49
C ALA A 468 -0.36 6.48 -12.07
N GLN A 469 -0.21 6.24 -10.78
CA GLN A 469 -0.27 4.89 -10.22
C GLN A 469 -1.69 4.32 -10.25
N ARG A 470 -2.68 5.20 -10.19
CA ARG A 470 -4.12 4.92 -10.22
C ARG A 470 -4.87 5.92 -11.05
N ARG A 471 -5.98 5.46 -11.64
CA ARG A 471 -6.96 6.32 -12.29
C ARG A 471 -8.31 6.02 -11.68
N TYR A 472 -8.85 7.01 -11.02
CA TYR A 472 -10.11 6.89 -10.31
C TYR A 472 -11.29 7.22 -11.20
N LYS A 473 -12.30 6.37 -11.18
CA LYS A 473 -13.66 6.74 -11.56
C LYS A 473 -14.30 7.49 -10.41
N SER A 474 -15.33 8.26 -10.71
CA SER A 474 -16.04 9.09 -9.74
C SER A 474 -16.47 8.32 -8.48
N HIS A 475 -17.05 7.14 -8.67
CA HIS A 475 -17.52 6.33 -7.55
C HIS A 475 -16.36 5.76 -6.71
N GLU A 476 -15.19 5.51 -7.30
CA GLU A 476 -14.01 5.03 -6.58
C GLU A 476 -13.45 6.12 -5.64
N LEU A 477 -13.50 7.39 -6.05
CA LEU A 477 -13.13 8.51 -5.18
C LEU A 477 -14.13 8.72 -4.04
N ILE A 478 -15.42 8.57 -4.32
CA ILE A 478 -16.45 8.60 -3.28
C ILE A 478 -16.17 7.52 -2.24
N ILE A 479 -15.84 6.32 -2.68
CA ILE A 479 -15.46 5.20 -1.83
C ILE A 479 -14.26 5.57 -0.93
N GLN A 480 -13.23 6.22 -1.48
CA GLN A 480 -12.07 6.66 -0.69
C GLN A 480 -12.47 7.69 0.39
N LEU A 481 -13.33 8.65 0.05
CA LEU A 481 -13.86 9.64 1.01
C LEU A 481 -14.69 8.98 2.12
N GLN A 482 -15.67 8.16 1.74
CA GLN A 482 -16.53 7.44 2.68
C GLN A 482 -15.71 6.56 3.62
N GLY A 483 -14.61 6.05 3.12
CA GLY A 483 -13.68 5.27 3.85
C GLY A 483 -12.95 5.97 4.98
N VAL A 484 -12.71 7.24 4.85
CA VAL A 484 -12.21 8.07 5.96
C VAL A 484 -13.34 8.38 6.95
N GLY A 485 -14.58 8.47 6.46
CA GLY A 485 -15.74 8.93 7.23
C GLY A 485 -15.74 10.44 7.45
N GLY A 486 -16.80 10.96 8.05
CA GLY A 486 -16.89 12.39 8.39
C GLY A 486 -17.05 13.32 7.18
N TRP A 487 -17.72 12.88 6.11
CA TRP A 487 -17.96 13.67 4.91
C TRP A 487 -19.43 13.73 4.50
N ASN A 488 -19.88 14.92 4.12
CA ASN A 488 -21.10 15.13 3.35
C ASN A 488 -20.71 15.50 1.91
N ILE A 489 -20.97 14.61 0.97
CA ILE A 489 -20.62 14.80 -0.44
C ILE A 489 -21.61 15.77 -1.08
N LEU A 490 -21.08 16.86 -1.65
CA LEU A 490 -21.86 17.95 -2.23
C LEU A 490 -22.00 17.86 -3.75
N THR A 491 -21.06 17.20 -4.43
CA THR A 491 -21.10 17.03 -5.89
C THR A 491 -21.51 15.63 -6.28
N ASP A 492 -22.31 15.52 -7.34
CA ASP A 492 -22.49 14.25 -8.04
C ASP A 492 -21.46 14.15 -9.18
N PRO A 493 -20.40 13.36 -9.01
CA PRO A 493 -19.36 13.25 -10.04
C PRO A 493 -19.86 12.62 -11.35
N LYS A 494 -21.08 12.06 -11.38
CA LYS A 494 -21.70 11.50 -12.59
C LYS A 494 -22.25 12.58 -13.52
N GLN A 495 -22.47 13.80 -13.02
CA GLN A 495 -23.10 14.89 -13.78
C GLN A 495 -22.09 15.83 -14.45
N GLY A 496 -20.78 15.63 -14.30
CA GLY A 496 -19.76 16.50 -14.89
C GLY A 496 -19.65 16.37 -16.41
N ASN A 497 -19.30 17.49 -17.08
CA ASN A 497 -18.92 17.48 -18.49
C ASN A 497 -17.75 16.49 -18.70
N PRO A 498 -17.82 15.54 -19.64
CA PRO A 498 -16.75 14.59 -19.90
C PRO A 498 -15.41 15.24 -20.30
N ASP A 499 -15.45 16.45 -20.87
CA ASP A 499 -14.25 17.19 -21.27
C ASP A 499 -13.56 17.93 -20.10
N HIS A 500 -14.19 17.98 -18.93
CA HIS A 500 -13.64 18.61 -17.74
C HIS A 500 -12.98 17.60 -16.80
N PRO A 501 -12.05 18.03 -15.92
CA PRO A 501 -11.49 17.17 -14.89
C PRO A 501 -12.57 16.59 -13.99
N LEU A 502 -12.28 15.49 -13.34
CA LEU A 502 -13.13 14.95 -12.30
C LEU A 502 -13.05 15.86 -11.07
N ILE A 503 -14.19 16.33 -10.61
CA ILE A 503 -14.31 17.22 -9.46
C ILE A 503 -15.14 16.52 -8.39
N LEU A 504 -14.59 16.44 -7.18
CA LEU A 504 -15.32 15.96 -6.02
C LEU A 504 -15.22 16.99 -4.89
N ILE A 505 -16.36 17.40 -4.35
CA ILE A 505 -16.45 18.33 -3.24
C ILE A 505 -17.20 17.64 -2.11
N ALA A 506 -16.64 17.71 -0.91
CA ALA A 506 -17.32 17.23 0.28
C ALA A 506 -17.10 18.19 1.45
N ARG A 507 -18.10 18.31 2.32
CA ARG A 507 -18.05 19.10 3.55
C ARG A 507 -17.61 18.20 4.70
N LYS A 508 -16.73 18.72 5.53
CA LYS A 508 -16.28 18.03 6.75
C LYS A 508 -17.45 17.91 7.74
N LEU A 509 -17.66 16.70 8.20
CA LEU A 509 -18.51 16.37 9.35
C LEU A 509 -17.62 15.86 10.50
N PRO A 510 -18.13 15.90 11.76
CA PRO A 510 -17.43 15.21 12.84
C PRO A 510 -17.19 13.74 12.50
N LEU A 511 -16.01 13.23 12.80
CA LEU A 511 -15.76 11.79 12.70
C LEU A 511 -16.70 11.05 13.67
N PRO A 512 -17.24 9.89 13.30
CA PRO A 512 -18.04 9.10 14.22
C PRO A 512 -17.20 8.79 15.48
N ASN A 513 -17.80 9.02 16.66
CA ASN A 513 -17.13 8.77 17.94
C ASN A 513 -16.73 7.29 18.03
N THR A 514 -15.43 7.01 17.96
CA THR A 514 -14.86 5.67 18.08
C THR A 514 -14.86 5.14 19.52
N THR A 515 -15.42 5.88 20.47
CA THR A 515 -15.39 5.56 21.91
C THR A 515 -16.64 4.88 22.46
N SER A 516 -17.71 4.69 21.67
CA SER A 516 -18.83 3.89 22.13
C SER A 516 -18.56 2.40 21.90
N LYS A 517 -18.15 1.69 22.95
CA LYS A 517 -18.27 0.23 22.96
C LYS A 517 -19.70 -0.15 22.56
N PRO A 518 -19.93 -1.08 21.65
CA PRO A 518 -21.28 -1.58 21.40
C PRO A 518 -21.81 -2.16 22.72
N GLU A 519 -22.98 -1.68 23.15
CA GLU A 519 -23.71 -2.37 24.24
C GLU A 519 -23.93 -3.82 23.82
N PRO A 520 -23.66 -4.78 24.69
CA PRO A 520 -23.93 -6.16 24.39
C PRO A 520 -25.42 -6.32 24.09
N ALA A 521 -25.73 -6.87 22.91
CA ALA A 521 -27.08 -7.19 22.52
C ALA A 521 -27.76 -7.97 23.64
N LYS A 522 -28.85 -7.42 24.20
CA LYS A 522 -29.69 -8.13 25.16
C LYS A 522 -30.20 -9.39 24.47
N ALA A 523 -29.77 -10.55 24.96
CA ALA A 523 -30.37 -11.81 24.58
C ALA A 523 -31.82 -11.75 25.03
N GLU A 524 -32.75 -11.64 24.10
CA GLU A 524 -34.16 -11.92 24.37
C GLU A 524 -34.28 -13.40 24.62
N ALA A 525 -34.59 -13.72 25.88
CA ALA A 525 -35.01 -15.06 26.28
C ALA A 525 -36.45 -15.30 25.77
N ALA A 526 -36.60 -16.29 24.90
CA ALA A 526 -37.84 -17.01 24.69
C ALA A 526 -37.49 -18.46 24.32
#